data_29aeda0479b341d03f75314f6aa69c71
#
_entry.id   29aeda0479b341d03f75314f6aa69c71
#
_cell.length_a   1.000
_cell.length_b   1.000
_cell.length_c   1.000
_cell.angle_alpha   90.00
_cell.angle_beta   90.00
_cell.angle_gamma   90.00
#
_symmetry.space_group_name_H-M   'P 1'
#
loop_
_entity.id
_entity.type
_entity.pdbx_description
1 polymer ?
#
loop_
_entity_poly.entity_id
_entity_poly.type
_entity_poly.pdbx_seq_one_letter_code
_entity_poly.pdbx_strand_id
1 'polypeptide(L)'
;MELNEIRKKLKKELDKGRYEHTKGVMYTAGCLAMAHEYSMEKAMLAGLLHDCAKCIPNDQKIEMCEKNHILINPVEYKSPYLLHAKLGAFLAETVYEVSDPQILHAIKVHTTGEPDMSLLDKIIYIADYIEPGRDKAENLPYIRKIAFEDLDVCMAEILHDTRAYLSSRGGSIDATTKMTYDFYRQYRKKHD
;
A
#
# COMPACT_ATOMS: atom_id res chain seq x y z
N MET A 1 13.77 15.91 2.78
CA MET A 1 14.40 15.62 1.44
C MET A 1 13.43 16.02 0.34
N GLU A 2 13.91 16.61 -0.76
CA GLU A 2 13.07 17.01 -1.90
C GLU A 2 12.60 15.83 -2.75
N LEU A 3 11.39 15.88 -3.34
CA LEU A 3 10.78 14.79 -4.11
C LEU A 3 11.70 14.27 -5.23
N ASN A 4 12.41 15.15 -5.92
CA ASN A 4 13.33 14.77 -6.99
C ASN A 4 14.57 14.01 -6.48
N GLU A 5 15.02 14.30 -5.26
CA GLU A 5 16.13 13.59 -4.62
C GLU A 5 15.69 12.19 -4.20
N ILE A 6 14.48 12.08 -3.61
CA ILE A 6 13.86 10.79 -3.28
C ILE A 6 13.75 9.90 -4.53
N ARG A 7 13.24 10.45 -5.63
CA ARG A 7 13.12 9.71 -6.91
C ARG A 7 14.47 9.21 -7.43
N LYS A 8 15.53 10.04 -7.36
CA LYS A 8 16.87 9.63 -7.80
C LYS A 8 17.44 8.52 -6.92
N LYS A 9 17.17 8.54 -5.62
CA LYS A 9 17.60 7.53 -4.66
C LYS A 9 16.87 6.21 -4.90
N LEU A 10 15.54 6.24 -4.95
CA LEU A 10 14.71 5.06 -5.22
C LEU A 10 15.05 4.38 -6.57
N LYS A 11 15.39 5.16 -7.60
CA LYS A 11 15.79 4.61 -8.89
C LYS A 11 17.07 3.75 -8.83
N LYS A 12 17.91 3.95 -7.80
CA LYS A 12 19.12 3.14 -7.58
C LYS A 12 18.85 1.93 -6.69
N GLU A 13 17.84 2.01 -5.81
CA GLU A 13 17.53 1.01 -4.79
C GLU A 13 16.48 -0.02 -5.26
N LEU A 14 15.59 0.40 -6.15
CA LEU A 14 14.55 -0.46 -6.71
C LEU A 14 14.96 -1.02 -8.07
N ASP A 15 14.53 -2.25 -8.37
CA ASP A 15 14.60 -2.76 -9.75
C ASP A 15 13.73 -1.89 -10.69
N LYS A 16 14.01 -2.00 -12.00
CA LYS A 16 13.33 -1.17 -13.01
C LYS A 16 11.80 -1.32 -12.97
N GLY A 17 11.30 -2.55 -12.84
CA GLY A 17 9.86 -2.82 -12.83
C GLY A 17 9.19 -2.21 -11.59
N ARG A 18 9.82 -2.38 -10.42
CA ARG A 18 9.33 -1.82 -9.16
C ARG A 18 9.38 -0.29 -9.16
N TYR A 19 10.43 0.31 -9.73
CA TYR A 19 10.51 1.76 -9.84
C TYR A 19 9.42 2.34 -10.75
N GLU A 20 9.12 1.70 -11.91
CA GLU A 20 8.03 2.12 -12.79
C GLU A 20 6.67 2.01 -12.09
N HIS A 21 6.41 0.88 -11.41
CA HIS A 21 5.23 0.69 -10.57
C HIS A 21 5.08 1.80 -9.51
N THR A 22 6.14 2.07 -8.77
CA THR A 22 6.15 3.12 -7.72
C THR A 22 5.81 4.50 -8.28
N LYS A 23 6.29 4.84 -9.49
CA LYS A 23 5.86 6.07 -10.18
C LYS A 23 4.38 6.03 -10.57
N GLY A 24 3.90 4.88 -11.04
CA GLY A 24 2.48 4.68 -11.35
C GLY A 24 1.61 4.95 -10.12
N VAL A 25 1.98 4.36 -8.98
CA VAL A 25 1.28 4.58 -7.70
C VAL A 25 1.34 6.05 -7.27
N MET A 26 2.50 6.70 -7.35
CA MET A 26 2.65 8.12 -7.02
C MET A 26 1.66 9.00 -7.80
N TYR A 27 1.59 8.84 -9.13
CA TYR A 27 0.69 9.66 -9.95
C TYR A 27 -0.78 9.29 -9.75
N THR A 28 -1.10 8.01 -9.60
CA THR A 28 -2.46 7.55 -9.30
C THR A 28 -2.95 8.09 -7.97
N ALA A 29 -2.11 8.05 -6.93
CA ALA A 29 -2.41 8.62 -5.61
C ALA A 29 -2.66 10.13 -5.70
N GLY A 30 -1.85 10.87 -6.48
CA GLY A 30 -2.09 12.29 -6.74
C GLY A 30 -3.42 12.56 -7.42
N CYS A 31 -3.81 11.75 -8.42
CA CYS A 31 -5.11 11.88 -9.09
C CYS A 31 -6.28 11.59 -8.15
N LEU A 32 -6.17 10.53 -7.32
CA LEU A 32 -7.19 10.21 -6.32
C LEU A 32 -7.29 11.32 -5.26
N ALA A 33 -6.16 11.86 -4.80
CA ALA A 33 -6.14 12.97 -3.86
C ALA A 33 -6.89 14.20 -4.39
N MET A 34 -6.70 14.56 -5.66
CA MET A 34 -7.45 15.66 -6.30
C MET A 34 -8.95 15.36 -6.35
N ALA A 35 -9.34 14.13 -6.68
CA ALA A 35 -10.75 13.74 -6.79
C ALA A 35 -11.47 13.72 -5.43
N HIS A 36 -10.74 13.41 -4.36
CA HIS A 36 -11.27 13.27 -2.99
C HIS A 36 -10.87 14.42 -2.05
N GLU A 37 -10.52 15.58 -2.61
CA GLU A 37 -10.21 16.83 -1.86
C GLU A 37 -9.14 16.65 -0.79
N TYR A 38 -8.11 15.86 -1.09
CA TYR A 38 -6.97 15.63 -0.20
C TYR A 38 -5.68 16.28 -0.75
N SER A 39 -4.65 16.40 0.10
CA SER A 39 -3.35 16.92 -0.30
C SER A 39 -2.68 16.03 -1.34
N MET A 40 -2.58 16.53 -2.57
CA MET A 40 -1.88 15.86 -3.67
C MET A 40 -0.40 15.64 -3.32
N GLU A 41 0.24 16.61 -2.68
CA GLU A 41 1.65 16.52 -2.28
C GLU A 41 1.89 15.35 -1.31
N LYS A 42 1.06 15.24 -0.24
CA LYS A 42 1.17 14.13 0.71
C LYS A 42 0.90 12.78 0.04
N ALA A 43 -0.12 12.70 -0.80
CA ALA A 43 -0.47 11.46 -1.50
C ALA A 43 0.63 11.01 -2.48
N MET A 44 1.20 11.94 -3.23
CA MET A 44 2.32 11.65 -4.14
C MET A 44 3.56 11.20 -3.38
N LEU A 45 3.89 11.82 -2.25
CA LEU A 45 5.04 11.43 -1.43
C LEU A 45 4.85 10.04 -0.82
N ALA A 46 3.67 9.77 -0.24
CA ALA A 46 3.34 8.45 0.31
C ALA A 46 3.36 7.37 -0.78
N GLY A 47 2.76 7.63 -1.95
CA GLY A 47 2.76 6.72 -3.09
C GLY A 47 4.16 6.45 -3.65
N LEU A 48 5.03 7.47 -3.67
CA LEU A 48 6.42 7.30 -4.10
C LEU A 48 7.22 6.42 -3.14
N LEU A 49 6.92 6.45 -1.84
CA LEU A 49 7.67 5.74 -0.80
C LEU A 49 7.04 4.41 -0.34
N HIS A 50 5.81 4.09 -0.76
CA HIS A 50 5.08 2.92 -0.22
C HIS A 50 5.86 1.61 -0.31
N ASP A 51 6.61 1.42 -1.38
CA ASP A 51 7.39 0.20 -1.67
C ASP A 51 8.92 0.41 -1.57
N CYS A 52 9.41 1.45 -0.88
CA CYS A 52 10.84 1.75 -0.77
C CYS A 52 11.69 0.60 -0.17
N ALA A 53 11.09 -0.28 0.63
CA ALA A 53 11.74 -1.47 1.19
C ALA A 53 11.46 -2.77 0.40
N LYS A 54 10.76 -2.71 -0.73
CA LYS A 54 10.28 -3.92 -1.44
C LYS A 54 11.39 -4.82 -1.95
N CYS A 55 12.44 -4.23 -2.50
CA CYS A 55 13.56 -4.94 -3.11
C CYS A 55 14.61 -5.43 -2.09
N ILE A 56 14.50 -5.09 -0.80
CA ILE A 56 15.36 -5.62 0.25
C ILE A 56 15.11 -7.14 0.36
N PRO A 57 16.14 -8.01 0.44
CA PRO A 57 15.98 -9.44 0.67
C PRO A 57 15.21 -9.77 1.95
N ASN A 58 14.46 -10.87 1.94
CA ASN A 58 13.55 -11.20 3.05
C ASN A 58 14.26 -11.45 4.38
N ASP A 59 15.42 -12.08 4.38
CA ASP A 59 16.29 -12.27 5.54
C ASP A 59 16.77 -10.93 6.11
N GLN A 60 17.19 -10.03 5.25
CA GLN A 60 17.60 -8.68 5.66
C GLN A 60 16.42 -7.85 6.20
N LYS A 61 15.19 -8.03 5.65
CA LYS A 61 13.99 -7.38 6.22
C LYS A 61 13.76 -7.79 7.67
N ILE A 62 13.89 -9.10 7.97
CA ILE A 62 13.76 -9.61 9.35
C ILE A 62 14.83 -8.98 10.23
N GLU A 63 16.11 -9.10 9.84
CA GLU A 63 17.23 -8.54 10.59
C GLU A 63 17.07 -7.04 10.87
N MET A 64 16.70 -6.26 9.85
CA MET A 64 16.49 -4.82 10.00
C MET A 64 15.32 -4.49 10.92
N CYS A 65 14.23 -5.26 10.86
CA CYS A 65 13.08 -5.06 11.75
C CYS A 65 13.48 -5.38 13.20
N GLU A 66 14.15 -6.50 13.47
CA GLU A 66 14.60 -6.89 14.80
C GLU A 66 15.58 -5.87 15.40
N LYS A 67 16.58 -5.45 14.61
CA LYS A 67 17.58 -4.44 15.02
C LYS A 67 16.96 -3.09 15.40
N ASN A 68 15.88 -2.72 14.72
CA ASN A 68 15.22 -1.44 14.95
C ASN A 68 13.93 -1.56 15.80
N HIS A 69 13.74 -2.70 16.49
CA HIS A 69 12.59 -2.96 17.37
C HIS A 69 11.22 -2.84 16.70
N ILE A 70 11.16 -3.10 15.38
CA ILE A 70 9.90 -3.18 14.64
C ILE A 70 9.27 -4.55 14.92
N LEU A 71 8.07 -4.56 15.50
CA LEU A 71 7.40 -5.80 15.87
C LEU A 71 7.05 -6.65 14.65
N ILE A 72 7.47 -7.91 14.67
CA ILE A 72 7.18 -8.91 13.65
C ILE A 72 6.19 -9.92 14.24
N ASN A 73 5.06 -10.13 13.55
CA ASN A 73 4.09 -11.14 13.96
C ASN A 73 4.42 -12.54 13.36
N PRO A 74 3.81 -13.64 13.87
CA PRO A 74 4.09 -15.00 13.39
C PRO A 74 3.81 -15.23 11.89
N VAL A 75 2.87 -14.50 11.29
CA VAL A 75 2.57 -14.58 9.85
C VAL A 75 3.67 -13.89 9.05
N GLU A 76 4.16 -12.76 9.52
CA GLU A 76 5.25 -12.01 8.88
C GLU A 76 6.58 -12.78 8.92
N TYR A 77 6.88 -13.53 10.00
CA TYR A 77 8.05 -14.44 10.02
C TYR A 77 7.94 -15.54 8.95
N LYS A 78 6.73 -16.07 8.70
CA LYS A 78 6.50 -17.07 7.65
C LYS A 78 6.44 -16.46 6.25
N SER A 79 6.09 -15.19 6.16
CA SER A 79 5.90 -14.43 4.92
C SER A 79 6.61 -13.07 5.00
N PRO A 80 7.97 -13.04 5.06
CA PRO A 80 8.73 -11.82 5.36
C PRO A 80 8.58 -10.73 4.29
N TYR A 81 8.06 -11.07 3.11
CA TYR A 81 7.74 -10.09 2.09
C TYR A 81 6.71 -9.04 2.59
N LEU A 82 5.88 -9.37 3.58
CA LEU A 82 4.92 -8.43 4.19
C LEU A 82 5.61 -7.30 4.99
N LEU A 83 6.80 -7.56 5.50
CA LEU A 83 7.56 -6.59 6.31
C LEU A 83 7.96 -5.32 5.54
N HIS A 84 7.92 -5.34 4.19
CA HIS A 84 8.30 -4.16 3.41
C HIS A 84 7.46 -2.93 3.76
N ALA A 85 6.21 -3.09 4.18
CA ALA A 85 5.34 -1.98 4.55
C ALA A 85 5.80 -1.31 5.87
N LYS A 86 5.99 -2.10 6.92
CA LYS A 86 6.48 -1.60 8.22
C LYS A 86 7.91 -1.05 8.13
N LEU A 87 8.79 -1.80 7.47
CA LEU A 87 10.17 -1.39 7.24
C LEU A 87 10.23 -0.16 6.33
N GLY A 88 9.34 -0.08 5.33
CA GLY A 88 9.22 1.07 4.44
C GLY A 88 8.83 2.34 5.19
N ALA A 89 7.88 2.27 6.12
CA ALA A 89 7.52 3.40 6.97
C ALA A 89 8.72 3.86 7.82
N PHE A 90 9.46 2.92 8.43
CA PHE A 90 10.68 3.23 9.18
C PHE A 90 11.76 3.88 8.30
N LEU A 91 11.99 3.37 7.10
CA LEU A 91 12.96 3.96 6.17
C LEU A 91 12.49 5.33 5.64
N ALA A 92 11.19 5.51 5.41
CA ALA A 92 10.64 6.81 5.03
C ALA A 92 10.97 7.88 6.08
N GLU A 93 10.86 7.55 7.37
CA GLU A 93 11.22 8.44 8.47
C GLU A 93 12.74 8.66 8.56
N THR A 94 13.53 7.59 8.65
CA THR A 94 14.94 7.66 9.03
C THR A 94 15.89 7.95 7.88
N VAL A 95 15.53 7.57 6.65
CA VAL A 95 16.39 7.65 5.45
C VAL A 95 15.91 8.70 4.46
N TYR A 96 14.59 8.92 4.38
CA TYR A 96 13.97 9.89 3.48
C TYR A 96 13.46 11.14 4.21
N GLU A 97 13.66 11.24 5.52
CA GLU A 97 13.37 12.41 6.35
C GLU A 97 11.88 12.81 6.36
N VAL A 98 11.00 11.84 6.22
CA VAL A 98 9.55 12.08 6.30
C VAL A 98 9.13 12.12 7.76
N SER A 99 8.61 13.26 8.21
CA SER A 99 8.15 13.45 9.60
C SER A 99 6.62 13.47 9.74
N ASP A 100 5.86 13.46 8.62
CA ASP A 100 4.41 13.49 8.65
C ASP A 100 3.85 12.10 9.03
N PRO A 101 3.18 11.97 10.21
CA PRO A 101 2.70 10.69 10.69
C PRO A 101 1.62 10.06 9.80
N GLN A 102 0.85 10.88 9.05
CA GLN A 102 -0.16 10.37 8.13
C GLN A 102 0.50 9.66 6.94
N ILE A 103 1.61 10.21 6.42
CA ILE A 103 2.37 9.60 5.32
C ILE A 103 3.00 8.28 5.79
N LEU A 104 3.66 8.29 6.96
CA LEU A 104 4.28 7.10 7.54
C LEU A 104 3.25 6.00 7.81
N HIS A 105 2.08 6.40 8.29
CA HIS A 105 0.99 5.46 8.55
C HIS A 105 0.47 4.83 7.26
N ALA A 106 0.20 5.62 6.22
CA ALA A 106 -0.26 5.13 4.93
C ALA A 106 0.73 4.14 4.30
N ILE A 107 2.05 4.42 4.39
CA ILE A 107 3.08 3.48 3.97
C ILE A 107 3.02 2.18 4.78
N LYS A 108 2.83 2.25 6.09
CA LYS A 108 2.79 1.09 6.98
C LYS A 108 1.61 0.15 6.69
N VAL A 109 0.45 0.69 6.35
CA VAL A 109 -0.79 -0.10 6.20
C VAL A 109 -1.15 -0.46 4.76
N HIS A 110 -0.39 0.01 3.76
CA HIS A 110 -0.76 -0.14 2.34
C HIS A 110 -0.92 -1.59 1.86
N THR A 111 -0.35 -2.57 2.56
CA THR A 111 -0.38 -3.99 2.14
C THR A 111 -1.53 -4.76 2.79
N THR A 112 -1.72 -4.62 4.08
CA THR A 112 -2.73 -5.37 4.86
C THR A 112 -4.02 -4.58 5.06
N GLY A 113 -3.93 -3.27 4.91
CA GLY A 113 -4.94 -2.34 5.40
C GLY A 113 -5.07 -2.38 6.91
N GLU A 114 -6.08 -1.70 7.43
CA GLU A 114 -6.59 -1.80 8.78
C GLU A 114 -8.07 -1.36 8.80
N PRO A 115 -8.85 -1.70 9.87
CA PRO A 115 -10.19 -1.14 10.04
C PRO A 115 -10.15 0.40 10.11
N ASP A 116 -11.15 1.05 9.52
CA ASP A 116 -11.34 2.51 9.59
C ASP A 116 -10.12 3.35 9.14
N MET A 117 -9.54 2.98 7.99
CA MET A 117 -8.39 3.70 7.42
C MET A 117 -8.70 5.17 7.15
N SER A 118 -7.71 6.04 7.38
CA SER A 118 -7.76 7.44 6.98
C SER A 118 -7.92 7.61 5.47
N LEU A 119 -8.26 8.82 5.04
CA LEU A 119 -8.41 9.12 3.61
C LEU A 119 -7.10 8.85 2.84
N LEU A 120 -5.94 9.22 3.41
CA LEU A 120 -4.65 8.96 2.78
C LEU A 120 -4.33 7.46 2.70
N ASP A 121 -4.62 6.69 3.75
CA ASP A 121 -4.40 5.25 3.77
C ASP A 121 -5.18 4.55 2.66
N LYS A 122 -6.47 4.90 2.50
CA LYS A 122 -7.32 4.40 1.42
C LYS A 122 -6.78 4.78 0.04
N ILE A 123 -6.37 6.04 -0.14
CA ILE A 123 -5.79 6.52 -1.40
C ILE A 123 -4.56 5.69 -1.78
N ILE A 124 -3.63 5.44 -0.85
CA ILE A 124 -2.41 4.68 -1.16
C ILE A 124 -2.70 3.21 -1.41
N TYR A 125 -3.54 2.59 -0.59
CA TYR A 125 -3.96 1.20 -0.76
C TYR A 125 -4.62 0.95 -2.12
N ILE A 126 -5.54 1.83 -2.51
CA ILE A 126 -6.25 1.76 -3.80
C ILE A 126 -5.30 2.07 -4.95
N ALA A 127 -4.45 3.11 -4.85
CA ALA A 127 -3.50 3.48 -5.90
C ALA A 127 -2.54 2.35 -6.24
N ASP A 128 -2.04 1.60 -5.23
CA ASP A 128 -1.19 0.41 -5.45
C ASP A 128 -1.93 -0.66 -6.25
N TYR A 129 -3.23 -0.84 -5.98
CA TYR A 129 -4.04 -1.85 -6.67
C TYR A 129 -4.39 -1.48 -8.12
N ILE A 130 -4.64 -0.18 -8.42
CA ILE A 130 -5.22 0.27 -9.70
C ILE A 130 -4.24 0.99 -10.63
N GLU A 131 -2.99 1.26 -10.24
CA GLU A 131 -2.05 2.02 -11.06
C GLU A 131 -1.98 1.46 -12.51
N PRO A 132 -1.64 2.29 -13.53
CA PRO A 132 -1.77 1.90 -14.94
C PRO A 132 -1.03 0.63 -15.35
N GLY A 133 0.08 0.27 -14.66
CA GLY A 133 0.86 -0.95 -14.92
C GLY A 133 0.20 -2.23 -14.39
N ARG A 134 -0.88 -2.14 -13.60
CA ARG A 134 -1.64 -3.30 -13.13
C ARG A 134 -2.57 -3.81 -14.24
N ASP A 135 -2.53 -5.11 -14.51
CA ASP A 135 -3.29 -5.76 -15.59
C ASP A 135 -3.91 -7.12 -15.22
N LYS A 136 -3.64 -7.63 -14.00
CA LYS A 136 -3.95 -9.03 -13.65
C LYS A 136 -5.34 -9.26 -13.06
N ALA A 137 -5.98 -8.25 -12.48
CA ALA A 137 -7.31 -8.41 -11.92
C ALA A 137 -8.38 -8.13 -13.00
N GLU A 138 -9.31 -9.08 -13.17
CA GLU A 138 -10.35 -9.02 -14.23
C GLU A 138 -11.27 -7.80 -14.09
N ASN A 139 -11.53 -7.35 -12.88
CA ASN A 139 -12.42 -6.23 -12.58
C ASN A 139 -11.73 -4.86 -12.48
N LEU A 140 -10.44 -4.74 -12.84
CA LEU A 140 -9.71 -3.47 -12.81
C LEU A 140 -10.45 -2.28 -13.45
N PRO A 141 -11.13 -2.43 -14.63
CA PRO A 141 -11.89 -1.31 -15.20
C PRO A 141 -13.00 -0.78 -14.28
N TYR A 142 -13.70 -1.69 -13.58
CA TYR A 142 -14.72 -1.33 -12.61
C TYR A 142 -14.11 -0.68 -11.36
N ILE A 143 -13.07 -1.30 -10.78
CA ILE A 143 -12.37 -0.76 -9.60
C ILE A 143 -11.79 0.63 -9.88
N ARG A 144 -11.17 0.83 -11.06
CA ARG A 144 -10.65 2.14 -11.48
C ARG A 144 -11.73 3.20 -11.56
N LYS A 145 -12.94 2.84 -11.99
CA LYS A 145 -14.07 3.78 -12.04
C LYS A 145 -14.50 4.17 -10.63
N ILE A 146 -14.83 3.21 -9.78
CA ILE A 146 -15.36 3.48 -8.43
C ILE A 146 -14.33 4.12 -7.50
N ALA A 147 -13.03 3.96 -7.75
CA ALA A 147 -11.97 4.63 -6.99
C ALA A 147 -12.07 6.16 -7.04
N PHE A 148 -12.64 6.74 -8.09
CA PHE A 148 -12.88 8.17 -8.24
C PHE A 148 -14.26 8.62 -7.75
N GLU A 149 -15.12 7.70 -7.34
CA GLU A 149 -16.49 7.97 -6.90
C GLU A 149 -16.62 7.77 -5.37
N ASP A 150 -16.17 6.62 -4.85
CA ASP A 150 -16.36 6.21 -3.45
C ASP A 150 -15.24 5.26 -3.01
N LEU A 151 -14.34 5.76 -2.16
CA LEU A 151 -13.19 4.98 -1.69
C LEU A 151 -13.59 3.83 -0.75
N ASP A 152 -14.65 3.96 0.03
CA ASP A 152 -15.08 2.88 0.95
C ASP A 152 -15.69 1.71 0.19
N VAL A 153 -16.48 2.00 -0.84
CA VAL A 153 -16.98 0.98 -1.78
C VAL A 153 -15.81 0.34 -2.54
N CYS A 154 -14.85 1.16 -3.00
CA CYS A 154 -13.67 0.67 -3.70
C CYS A 154 -12.83 -0.26 -2.82
N MET A 155 -12.59 0.11 -1.57
CA MET A 155 -11.91 -0.73 -0.57
C MET A 155 -12.63 -2.07 -0.36
N ALA A 156 -13.96 -2.05 -0.24
CA ALA A 156 -14.76 -3.24 -0.02
C ALA A 156 -14.62 -4.25 -1.19
N GLU A 157 -14.63 -3.77 -2.43
CA GLU A 157 -14.46 -4.61 -3.62
C GLU A 157 -13.02 -5.16 -3.73
N ILE A 158 -11.99 -4.32 -3.55
CA ILE A 158 -10.59 -4.76 -3.60
C ILE A 158 -10.32 -5.82 -2.52
N LEU A 159 -10.79 -5.60 -1.29
CA LEU A 159 -10.59 -6.54 -0.19
C LEU A 159 -11.34 -7.87 -0.42
N HIS A 160 -12.52 -7.82 -1.02
CA HIS A 160 -13.25 -9.02 -1.42
C HIS A 160 -12.45 -9.88 -2.40
N ASP A 161 -11.91 -9.26 -3.45
CA ASP A 161 -11.13 -9.96 -4.46
C ASP A 161 -9.80 -10.47 -3.90
N THR A 162 -9.13 -9.65 -3.10
CA THR A 162 -7.89 -10.02 -2.41
C THR A 162 -8.11 -11.25 -1.52
N ARG A 163 -9.22 -11.28 -0.76
CA ARG A 163 -9.57 -12.43 0.07
C ARG A 163 -9.84 -13.69 -0.76
N ALA A 164 -10.60 -13.57 -1.84
CA ALA A 164 -10.88 -14.67 -2.75
C ALA A 164 -9.59 -15.25 -3.33
N TYR A 165 -8.69 -14.38 -3.81
CA TYR A 165 -7.38 -14.75 -4.33
C TYR A 165 -6.50 -15.45 -3.28
N LEU A 166 -6.38 -14.90 -2.06
CA LEU A 166 -5.58 -15.49 -1.01
C LEU A 166 -6.13 -16.84 -0.56
N SER A 167 -7.46 -16.99 -0.46
CA SER A 167 -8.12 -18.25 -0.12
C SER A 167 -7.88 -19.33 -1.17
N SER A 168 -7.87 -18.99 -2.47
CA SER A 168 -7.61 -19.93 -3.55
C SER A 168 -6.19 -20.51 -3.56
N ARG A 169 -5.23 -19.78 -2.93
CA ARG A 169 -3.83 -20.21 -2.82
C ARG A 169 -3.52 -21.05 -1.57
N GLY A 170 -4.48 -21.26 -0.67
CA GLY A 170 -4.31 -22.08 0.53
C GLY A 170 -3.34 -21.47 1.57
N GLY A 171 -2.99 -20.19 1.45
CA GLY A 171 -2.15 -19.47 2.39
C GLY A 171 -2.90 -19.00 3.64
N SER A 172 -2.19 -18.81 4.75
CA SER A 172 -2.75 -18.12 5.93
C SER A 172 -2.91 -16.63 5.62
N ILE A 173 -4.14 -16.13 5.79
CA ILE A 173 -4.43 -14.69 5.66
C ILE A 173 -4.00 -14.00 6.96
N ASP A 174 -3.25 -12.89 6.86
CA ASP A 174 -2.90 -12.07 8.01
C ASP A 174 -4.14 -11.59 8.76
N ALA A 175 -4.07 -11.60 10.09
CA ALA A 175 -5.21 -11.23 10.94
C ALA A 175 -5.69 -9.79 10.67
N THR A 176 -4.77 -8.87 10.38
CA THR A 176 -5.09 -7.47 10.06
C THR A 176 -5.87 -7.40 8.75
N THR A 177 -5.43 -8.12 7.71
CA THR A 177 -6.15 -8.19 6.42
C THR A 177 -7.59 -8.72 6.62
N LYS A 178 -7.75 -9.72 7.49
CA LYS A 178 -9.09 -10.24 7.82
C LYS A 178 -9.95 -9.19 8.53
N MET A 179 -9.41 -8.51 9.53
CA MET A 179 -10.12 -7.44 10.26
C MET A 179 -10.48 -6.29 9.31
N THR A 180 -9.59 -5.90 8.42
CA THR A 180 -9.83 -4.89 7.40
C THR A 180 -11.00 -5.29 6.49
N TYR A 181 -11.00 -6.53 5.99
CA TYR A 181 -12.11 -7.05 5.18
C TYR A 181 -13.43 -7.03 5.96
N ASP A 182 -13.43 -7.50 7.23
CA ASP A 182 -14.63 -7.56 8.06
C ASP A 182 -15.22 -6.16 8.33
N PHE A 183 -14.36 -5.14 8.41
CA PHE A 183 -14.78 -3.74 8.54
C PHE A 183 -15.39 -3.21 7.23
N TYR A 184 -14.69 -3.35 6.10
CA TYR A 184 -15.10 -2.71 4.83
C TYR A 184 -16.23 -3.46 4.11
N ARG A 185 -16.47 -4.74 4.35
CA ARG A 185 -17.52 -5.52 3.65
C ARG A 185 -18.93 -4.92 3.77
N GLN A 186 -19.21 -4.09 4.76
CA GLN A 186 -20.50 -3.40 4.94
C GLN A 186 -20.77 -2.36 3.83
N TYR A 187 -19.72 -1.83 3.20
CA TYR A 187 -19.83 -0.84 2.12
C TYR A 187 -20.03 -1.49 0.75
N ARG A 188 -19.91 -2.81 0.66
CA ARG A 188 -20.09 -3.52 -0.59
C ARG A 188 -21.53 -3.43 -1.03
N LYS A 189 -21.77 -2.81 -2.22
CA LYS A 189 -23.10 -2.77 -2.83
C LYS A 189 -23.48 -4.20 -3.26
N LYS A 190 -24.67 -4.67 -2.87
CA LYS A 190 -25.22 -5.88 -3.44
C LYS A 190 -25.45 -5.60 -4.92
N HIS A 191 -24.76 -6.30 -5.78
CA HIS A 191 -25.10 -6.33 -7.20
C HIS A 191 -26.36 -7.22 -7.31
N ASP A 192 -27.53 -6.59 -7.50
CA ASP A 192 -28.77 -7.27 -7.87
C ASP A 192 -28.67 -7.82 -9.30
#